data_3e049b813cbf564ed06a40d438088047
#
_entry.id   3e049b813cbf564ed06a40d438088047
#
_cell.length_a   1.000
_cell.length_b   1.000
_cell.length_c   1.000
_cell.angle_alpha   90.00
_cell.angle_beta   90.00
_cell.angle_gamma   90.00
#
_symmetry.space_group_name_H-M   'P 1'
#
loop_
_entity.id
_entity.type
_entity.pdbx_description
1 polymer ?
#
loop_
_entity_poly.entity_id
_entity_poly.type
_entity_poly.pdbx_seq_one_letter_code
_entity_poly.pdbx_strand_id
1 'polypeptide(L)'
;MMHPWKTREEYWGYLATFLHTTQTASVRHSYLDLDALLKGKDFFILTTNQDTQFVKLYPEEKVAEIQGDHRFFQCAACCTDDTWDAVKPVADMVAAMGDGTKIPTDLIPRCPHCGGEAFPWVRGYGNFLQGKKYEEQYEKISRYVLEHKDSKILFLELGVGRMTPMFIQEPFWNLTLSFPHARYIAINNKYDFLPKQLEDKGMTIVADITQVLRDARDAMGSGDNDQ
;
A
#
# COMPACT_ATOMS: atom_id res chain seq x y z
N MET A 1 12.82 8.16 -10.73
CA MET A 1 13.28 7.77 -12.10
C MET A 1 13.58 9.05 -12.85
N MET A 2 14.84 9.29 -13.17
CA MET A 2 15.28 10.53 -13.82
C MET A 2 15.37 10.34 -15.35
N HIS A 3 14.21 10.11 -15.99
CA HIS A 3 14.16 10.16 -17.45
C HIS A 3 14.08 11.64 -17.89
N PRO A 4 14.92 12.10 -18.83
CA PRO A 4 14.87 13.48 -19.32
C PRO A 4 13.68 13.65 -20.29
N TRP A 5 12.52 13.97 -19.75
CA TRP A 5 11.33 14.25 -20.54
C TRP A 5 11.53 15.54 -21.34
N LYS A 6 11.13 15.54 -22.60
CA LYS A 6 11.28 16.71 -23.48
C LYS A 6 10.24 17.80 -23.17
N THR A 7 9.05 17.39 -22.77
CA THR A 7 7.94 18.30 -22.43
C THR A 7 7.17 17.79 -21.21
N ARG A 8 6.37 18.66 -20.57
CA ARG A 8 5.50 18.27 -19.47
C ARG A 8 4.36 17.37 -19.94
N GLU A 9 3.88 17.53 -21.15
CA GLU A 9 2.85 16.71 -21.77
C GLU A 9 3.34 15.26 -21.95
N GLU A 10 4.62 15.05 -22.33
CA GLU A 10 5.21 13.70 -22.39
C GLU A 10 5.37 13.07 -21.01
N TYR A 11 5.84 13.84 -20.02
CA TYR A 11 5.95 13.39 -18.65
C TYR A 11 4.59 12.92 -18.10
N TRP A 12 3.56 13.75 -18.27
CA TRP A 12 2.22 13.42 -17.83
C TRP A 12 1.56 12.33 -18.67
N GLY A 13 1.90 12.19 -19.95
CA GLY A 13 1.46 11.07 -20.79
C GLY A 13 1.93 9.73 -20.22
N TYR A 14 3.22 9.64 -19.89
CA TYR A 14 3.77 8.45 -19.22
C TYR A 14 3.15 8.22 -17.84
N LEU A 15 3.09 9.27 -17.03
CA LEU A 15 2.58 9.16 -15.66
C LEU A 15 1.10 8.80 -15.64
N ALA A 16 0.28 9.39 -16.51
CA ALA A 16 -1.14 9.05 -16.63
C ALA A 16 -1.34 7.58 -17.03
N THR A 17 -0.56 7.07 -17.99
CA THR A 17 -0.60 5.66 -18.38
C THR A 17 -0.24 4.75 -17.21
N PHE A 18 0.81 5.08 -16.46
CA PHE A 18 1.23 4.32 -15.28
C PHE A 18 0.15 4.33 -14.18
N LEU A 19 -0.39 5.51 -13.84
CA LEU A 19 -1.44 5.66 -12.84
C LEU A 19 -2.72 4.92 -13.26
N HIS A 20 -3.15 5.10 -14.50
CA HIS A 20 -4.32 4.42 -15.03
C HIS A 20 -4.18 2.89 -14.97
N THR A 21 -3.01 2.38 -15.34
CA THR A 21 -2.72 0.94 -15.25
C THR A 21 -2.82 0.43 -13.82
N THR A 22 -2.27 1.14 -12.83
CA THR A 22 -2.37 0.74 -11.43
C THR A 22 -3.80 0.83 -10.91
N GLN A 23 -4.52 1.89 -11.27
CA GLN A 23 -5.91 2.11 -10.84
C GLN A 23 -6.88 1.08 -11.43
N THR A 24 -6.66 0.62 -12.69
CA THR A 24 -7.58 -0.27 -13.41
C THR A 24 -7.16 -1.73 -13.42
N ALA A 25 -5.92 -2.05 -13.07
CA ALA A 25 -5.42 -3.43 -13.02
C ALA A 25 -6.32 -4.33 -12.16
N SER A 26 -6.61 -5.54 -12.64
CA SER A 26 -7.31 -6.54 -11.86
C SER A 26 -6.54 -6.92 -10.59
N VAL A 27 -7.27 -7.37 -9.57
CA VAL A 27 -6.65 -7.87 -8.34
C VAL A 27 -5.80 -9.09 -8.66
N ARG A 28 -4.56 -9.10 -8.19
CA ARG A 28 -3.60 -10.17 -8.43
C ARG A 28 -3.87 -11.38 -7.54
N HIS A 29 -3.51 -12.58 -8.02
CA HIS A 29 -3.77 -13.83 -7.31
C HIS A 29 -3.22 -13.87 -5.88
N SER A 30 -2.03 -13.33 -5.63
CA SER A 30 -1.47 -13.27 -4.28
C SER A 30 -2.33 -12.48 -3.28
N TYR A 31 -3.01 -11.42 -3.74
CA TYR A 31 -3.97 -10.67 -2.91
C TYR A 31 -5.26 -11.46 -2.69
N LEU A 32 -5.73 -12.20 -3.70
CA LEU A 32 -6.90 -13.07 -3.56
C LEU A 32 -6.62 -14.27 -2.65
N ASP A 33 -5.42 -14.83 -2.70
CA ASP A 33 -5.00 -15.91 -1.80
C ASP A 33 -4.94 -15.43 -0.34
N LEU A 34 -4.42 -14.20 -0.12
CA LEU A 34 -4.44 -13.57 1.20
C LEU A 34 -5.87 -13.29 1.66
N ASP A 35 -6.74 -12.76 0.79
CA ASP A 35 -8.15 -12.52 1.10
C ASP A 35 -8.85 -13.80 1.58
N ALA A 36 -8.62 -14.91 0.89
CA ALA A 36 -9.18 -16.22 1.28
C ALA A 36 -8.69 -16.65 2.69
N LEU A 37 -7.42 -16.41 3.03
CA LEU A 37 -6.85 -16.69 4.35
C LEU A 37 -7.41 -15.78 5.45
N LEU A 38 -7.81 -14.54 5.11
CA LEU A 38 -8.36 -13.57 6.04
C LEU A 38 -9.87 -13.73 6.28
N LYS A 39 -10.55 -14.54 5.48
CA LYS A 39 -11.99 -14.74 5.58
C LYS A 39 -12.41 -15.19 6.97
N GLY A 40 -13.39 -14.49 7.55
CA GLY A 40 -13.90 -14.75 8.89
C GLY A 40 -12.98 -14.35 10.05
N LYS A 41 -11.86 -13.68 9.76
CA LYS A 41 -10.92 -13.16 10.77
C LYS A 41 -11.11 -11.66 10.94
N ASP A 42 -10.82 -11.17 12.13
CA ASP A 42 -10.61 -9.75 12.33
C ASP A 42 -9.17 -9.41 11.92
N PHE A 43 -9.02 -8.40 11.04
CA PHE A 43 -7.73 -8.02 10.50
C PHE A 43 -7.67 -6.53 10.15
N PHE A 44 -6.46 -6.03 10.05
CA PHE A 44 -6.15 -4.71 9.55
C PHE A 44 -4.91 -4.78 8.64
N ILE A 45 -4.88 -3.98 7.58
CA ILE A 45 -3.80 -3.95 6.61
C ILE A 45 -3.02 -2.64 6.73
N LEU A 46 -1.73 -2.75 7.01
CA LEU A 46 -0.76 -1.68 6.92
C LEU A 46 0.11 -1.94 5.69
N THR A 47 0.08 -1.03 4.73
CA THR A 47 0.85 -1.20 3.48
C THR A 47 1.69 0.02 3.12
N THR A 48 2.84 -0.27 2.51
CA THR A 48 3.67 0.71 1.79
C THR A 48 3.53 0.58 0.27
N ASN A 49 2.71 -0.36 -0.20
CA ASN A 49 2.39 -0.49 -1.62
C ASN A 49 1.46 0.64 -2.07
N GLN A 50 1.64 1.05 -3.31
CA GLN A 50 0.88 2.13 -3.94
C GLN A 50 0.08 1.62 -5.14
N ASP A 51 -0.13 0.30 -5.21
CA ASP A 51 -0.69 -0.42 -6.34
C ASP A 51 -2.22 -0.52 -6.35
N THR A 52 -2.88 0.10 -5.37
CA THR A 52 -4.33 0.14 -5.20
C THR A 52 -5.01 -1.23 -5.01
N GLN A 53 -4.25 -2.32 -4.79
CA GLN A 53 -4.81 -3.67 -4.76
C GLN A 53 -5.69 -3.92 -3.53
N PHE A 54 -5.24 -3.52 -2.35
CA PHE A 54 -5.98 -3.73 -1.10
C PHE A 54 -7.31 -2.96 -1.06
N VAL A 55 -7.32 -1.72 -1.55
CA VAL A 55 -8.53 -0.88 -1.55
C VAL A 55 -9.59 -1.31 -2.58
N LYS A 56 -9.25 -2.26 -3.45
CA LYS A 56 -10.23 -2.94 -4.32
C LYS A 56 -10.92 -4.13 -3.64
N LEU A 57 -10.31 -4.67 -2.58
CA LEU A 57 -10.81 -5.82 -1.83
C LEU A 57 -11.50 -5.40 -0.53
N TYR A 58 -10.99 -4.33 0.11
CA TYR A 58 -11.39 -3.95 1.45
C TYR A 58 -11.79 -2.49 1.54
N PRO A 59 -12.70 -2.15 2.44
CA PRO A 59 -13.06 -0.77 2.70
C PRO A 59 -11.88 0.00 3.34
N GLU A 60 -11.84 1.32 3.14
CA GLU A 60 -10.70 2.18 3.53
C GLU A 60 -10.40 2.17 5.03
N GLU A 61 -11.37 1.88 5.88
CA GLU A 61 -11.18 1.76 7.34
C GLU A 61 -10.36 0.53 7.75
N LYS A 62 -10.26 -0.48 6.89
CA LYS A 62 -9.45 -1.69 7.09
C LYS A 62 -8.03 -1.58 6.52
N VAL A 63 -7.72 -0.50 5.79
CA VAL A 63 -6.45 -0.34 5.08
C VAL A 63 -5.80 0.99 5.43
N ALA A 64 -4.52 0.95 5.79
CA ALA A 64 -3.68 2.13 5.94
C ALA A 64 -2.56 2.15 4.90
N GLU A 65 -2.61 3.13 4.00
CA GLU A 65 -1.64 3.36 2.92
C GLU A 65 -0.67 4.48 3.31
N ILE A 66 0.35 4.14 4.11
CA ILE A 66 1.24 5.14 4.76
C ILE A 66 2.29 5.77 3.83
N GLN A 67 2.40 5.31 2.60
CA GLN A 67 3.22 5.95 1.56
C GLN A 67 2.39 6.59 0.45
N GLY A 68 1.10 6.79 0.71
CA GLY A 68 0.18 7.41 -0.21
C GLY A 68 -0.55 6.44 -1.14
N ASP A 69 -1.33 7.01 -2.04
CA ASP A 69 -2.29 6.29 -2.86
C ASP A 69 -2.41 6.96 -4.23
N HIS A 70 -2.23 6.21 -5.29
CA HIS A 70 -2.32 6.67 -6.68
C HIS A 70 -3.72 7.16 -7.10
N ARG A 71 -4.74 6.97 -6.27
CA ARG A 71 -6.10 7.48 -6.51
C ARG A 71 -6.27 8.96 -6.19
N PHE A 72 -5.24 9.58 -5.59
CA PHE A 72 -5.32 10.97 -5.15
C PHE A 72 -4.18 11.82 -5.69
N PHE A 73 -4.50 13.10 -5.92
CA PHE A 73 -3.52 14.16 -6.14
C PHE A 73 -3.31 15.01 -4.89
N GLN A 74 -2.16 15.64 -4.81
CA GLN A 74 -1.79 16.67 -3.84
C GLN A 74 -1.19 17.89 -4.55
N CYS A 75 -1.12 19.02 -3.87
CA CYS A 75 -0.33 20.16 -4.32
C CYS A 75 1.17 19.86 -4.26
N ALA A 76 1.91 20.12 -5.33
CA ALA A 76 3.38 19.96 -5.35
C ALA A 76 4.11 20.85 -4.34
N ALA A 77 3.55 22.03 -4.05
CA ALA A 77 4.09 22.96 -3.05
C ALA A 77 3.51 22.74 -1.63
N CYS A 78 2.64 21.75 -1.44
CA CYS A 78 1.95 21.51 -0.17
C CYS A 78 1.28 22.79 0.39
N CYS A 79 0.60 23.57 -0.48
CA CYS A 79 -0.06 24.82 -0.08
C CYS A 79 -1.37 24.61 0.69
N THR A 80 -1.87 23.39 0.74
CA THR A 80 -3.09 22.94 1.44
C THR A 80 -2.86 21.53 1.98
N ASP A 81 -3.62 21.15 3.00
CA ASP A 81 -3.66 19.78 3.53
C ASP A 81 -4.64 18.88 2.75
N ASP A 82 -5.30 19.41 1.73
CA ASP A 82 -6.27 18.65 0.96
C ASP A 82 -5.59 17.77 -0.09
N THR A 83 -6.18 16.61 -0.29
CA THR A 83 -5.98 15.75 -1.44
C THR A 83 -7.28 15.68 -2.25
N TRP A 84 -7.20 15.40 -3.53
CA TRP A 84 -8.40 15.30 -4.39
C TRP A 84 -8.29 14.14 -5.37
N ASP A 85 -9.42 13.78 -5.97
CA ASP A 85 -9.51 12.63 -6.89
C ASP A 85 -8.53 12.73 -8.05
N ALA A 86 -7.82 11.65 -8.32
CA ALA A 86 -6.95 11.45 -9.47
C ALA A 86 -7.51 10.44 -10.47
N VAL A 87 -8.52 9.65 -10.12
CA VAL A 87 -8.98 8.53 -10.94
C VAL A 87 -9.61 9.03 -12.22
N LYS A 88 -10.60 9.92 -12.10
CA LYS A 88 -11.26 10.48 -13.27
C LYS A 88 -10.31 11.35 -14.12
N PRO A 89 -9.55 12.31 -13.58
CA PRO A 89 -8.58 13.07 -14.37
C PRO A 89 -7.57 12.22 -15.12
N VAL A 90 -7.05 11.15 -14.49
CA VAL A 90 -6.12 10.23 -15.13
C VAL A 90 -6.76 9.47 -16.29
N ALA A 91 -8.00 9.00 -16.12
CA ALA A 91 -8.74 8.37 -17.21
C ALA A 91 -8.99 9.33 -18.39
N ASP A 92 -9.34 10.58 -18.10
CA ASP A 92 -9.53 11.61 -19.12
C ASP A 92 -8.23 11.92 -19.89
N MET A 93 -7.08 11.98 -19.19
CA MET A 93 -5.76 12.15 -19.82
C MET A 93 -5.43 11.01 -20.78
N VAL A 94 -5.62 9.76 -20.36
CA VAL A 94 -5.34 8.58 -21.19
C VAL A 94 -6.27 8.54 -22.40
N ALA A 95 -7.55 8.84 -22.22
CA ALA A 95 -8.52 8.90 -23.32
C ALA A 95 -8.16 9.99 -24.33
N ALA A 96 -7.76 11.18 -23.87
CA ALA A 96 -7.37 12.29 -24.74
C ALA A 96 -6.03 12.07 -25.45
N MET A 97 -5.14 11.28 -24.87
CA MET A 97 -3.84 10.94 -25.48
C MET A 97 -3.99 9.95 -26.64
N GLY A 98 -4.99 9.05 -26.60
CA GLY A 98 -5.18 8.01 -27.61
C GLY A 98 -3.92 7.14 -27.78
N ASP A 99 -3.52 6.91 -29.02
CA ASP A 99 -2.30 6.15 -29.38
C ASP A 99 -1.00 6.97 -29.26
N GLY A 100 -1.11 8.23 -28.81
CA GLY A 100 0.03 9.12 -28.65
C GLY A 100 0.81 8.89 -27.35
N THR A 101 1.77 9.79 -27.10
CA THR A 101 2.61 9.78 -25.88
C THR A 101 2.48 11.06 -25.06
N LYS A 102 1.65 12.00 -25.52
CA LYS A 102 1.47 13.33 -24.93
C LYS A 102 0.01 13.58 -24.61
N ILE A 103 -0.24 14.09 -23.43
CA ILE A 103 -1.57 14.60 -23.09
C ILE A 103 -1.73 16.04 -23.61
N PRO A 104 -2.97 16.54 -23.81
CA PRO A 104 -3.24 17.96 -23.97
C PRO A 104 -2.73 18.79 -22.77
N THR A 105 -2.19 19.98 -23.03
CA THR A 105 -1.60 20.85 -21.98
C THR A 105 -2.61 21.27 -20.91
N ASP A 106 -3.86 21.46 -21.28
CA ASP A 106 -4.97 21.84 -20.41
C ASP A 106 -5.40 20.71 -19.43
N LEU A 107 -5.01 19.45 -19.72
CA LEU A 107 -5.22 18.31 -18.83
C LEU A 107 -4.09 18.09 -17.81
N ILE A 108 -2.99 18.86 -17.87
CA ILE A 108 -1.95 18.79 -16.84
C ILE A 108 -2.55 19.20 -15.49
N PRO A 109 -2.51 18.31 -14.46
CA PRO A 109 -3.18 18.56 -13.20
C PRO A 109 -2.65 19.80 -12.48
N ARG A 110 -3.58 20.61 -11.97
CA ARG A 110 -3.29 21.82 -11.23
C ARG A 110 -3.93 21.78 -9.85
N CYS A 111 -3.26 22.38 -8.90
CA CYS A 111 -3.80 22.54 -7.55
C CYS A 111 -5.02 23.48 -7.60
N PRO A 112 -6.18 23.07 -7.06
CA PRO A 112 -7.39 23.90 -7.06
C PRO A 112 -7.28 25.15 -6.17
N HIS A 113 -6.31 25.17 -5.22
CA HIS A 113 -6.11 26.27 -4.28
C HIS A 113 -5.14 27.34 -4.81
N CYS A 114 -3.99 26.94 -5.35
CA CYS A 114 -2.97 27.90 -5.78
C CYS A 114 -2.73 27.95 -7.30
N GLY A 115 -3.40 27.10 -8.08
CA GLY A 115 -3.17 26.97 -9.52
C GLY A 115 -1.81 26.37 -9.90
N GLY A 116 -0.97 26.08 -8.93
CA GLY A 116 0.34 25.45 -9.12
C GLY A 116 0.22 24.00 -9.57
N GLU A 117 1.35 23.34 -9.72
CA GLU A 117 1.40 21.95 -10.16
C GLU A 117 0.83 20.99 -9.11
N ALA A 118 0.18 19.93 -9.58
CA ALA A 118 -0.25 18.82 -8.76
C ALA A 118 0.59 17.57 -9.05
N PHE A 119 0.73 16.70 -8.04
CA PHE A 119 1.36 15.38 -8.16
C PHE A 119 0.47 14.29 -7.54
N PRO A 120 0.70 13.01 -7.88
CA PRO A 120 0.10 11.93 -7.12
C PRO A 120 0.44 12.05 -5.63
N TRP A 121 -0.52 11.79 -4.76
CA TRP A 121 -0.30 11.76 -3.31
C TRP A 121 0.45 10.47 -2.94
N VAL A 122 1.73 10.44 -3.29
CA VAL A 122 2.60 9.26 -3.15
C VAL A 122 4.01 9.70 -2.81
N ARG A 123 4.60 9.05 -1.82
CA ARG A 123 6.00 9.27 -1.47
C ARG A 123 6.91 8.84 -2.63
N GLY A 124 7.76 9.74 -3.10
CA GLY A 124 8.73 9.49 -4.17
C GLY A 124 8.57 10.38 -5.42
N TYR A 125 7.52 11.20 -5.51
CA TYR A 125 7.32 12.14 -6.63
C TYR A 125 7.71 13.60 -6.32
N GLY A 126 8.18 13.89 -5.12
CA GLY A 126 8.51 15.22 -4.64
C GLY A 126 8.18 15.39 -3.18
N ASN A 127 7.68 16.56 -2.77
CA ASN A 127 7.21 16.80 -1.41
C ASN A 127 5.97 15.94 -1.15
N PHE A 128 6.07 14.96 -0.27
CA PHE A 128 4.94 14.15 0.13
C PHE A 128 4.14 14.85 1.23
N LEU A 129 2.86 15.11 0.97
CA LEU A 129 1.98 15.79 1.91
C LEU A 129 1.65 14.90 3.11
N GLN A 130 2.15 15.29 4.28
CA GLN A 130 1.86 14.66 5.56
C GLN A 130 0.80 15.47 6.32
N GLY A 131 -0.32 15.76 5.64
CA GLY A 131 -1.48 16.44 6.19
C GLY A 131 -2.55 15.48 6.68
N LYS A 132 -3.81 15.94 6.75
CA LYS A 132 -4.96 15.21 7.31
C LYS A 132 -5.07 13.76 6.86
N LYS A 133 -5.01 13.51 5.53
CA LYS A 133 -5.15 12.15 5.00
C LYS A 133 -4.02 11.22 5.45
N TYR A 134 -2.82 11.74 5.64
CA TYR A 134 -1.69 10.98 6.17
C TYR A 134 -1.88 10.66 7.66
N GLU A 135 -2.31 11.65 8.45
CA GLU A 135 -2.58 11.48 9.88
C GLU A 135 -3.70 10.45 10.11
N GLU A 136 -4.77 10.49 9.30
CA GLU A 136 -5.86 9.50 9.33
C GLU A 136 -5.37 8.05 9.16
N GLN A 137 -4.30 7.82 8.34
CA GLN A 137 -3.76 6.47 8.20
C GLN A 137 -3.17 5.96 9.53
N TYR A 138 -2.42 6.81 10.23
CA TYR A 138 -1.83 6.45 11.53
C TYR A 138 -2.85 6.38 12.66
N GLU A 139 -3.89 7.18 12.61
CA GLU A 139 -5.02 7.07 13.56
C GLU A 139 -5.73 5.72 13.42
N LYS A 140 -5.99 5.26 12.19
CA LYS A 140 -6.57 3.93 11.93
C LYS A 140 -5.70 2.81 12.50
N ILE A 141 -4.38 2.86 12.25
CA ILE A 141 -3.42 1.89 12.77
C ILE A 141 -3.44 1.89 14.30
N SER A 142 -3.31 3.07 14.90
CA SER A 142 -3.25 3.24 16.36
C SER A 142 -4.51 2.72 17.03
N ARG A 143 -5.67 3.02 16.48
CA ARG A 143 -6.96 2.55 16.98
C ARG A 143 -7.02 1.04 16.98
N TYR A 144 -6.76 0.39 15.84
CA TYR A 144 -6.81 -1.05 15.72
C TYR A 144 -5.82 -1.75 16.68
N VAL A 145 -4.59 -1.27 16.74
CA VAL A 145 -3.55 -1.82 17.61
C VAL A 145 -3.93 -1.70 19.09
N LEU A 146 -4.47 -0.56 19.52
CA LEU A 146 -4.88 -0.34 20.92
C LEU A 146 -6.08 -1.20 21.30
N GLU A 147 -7.06 -1.37 20.42
CA GLU A 147 -8.23 -2.23 20.63
C GLU A 147 -7.85 -3.71 20.80
N HIS A 148 -6.73 -4.15 20.19
CA HIS A 148 -6.32 -5.55 20.19
C HIS A 148 -5.08 -5.86 21.04
N LYS A 149 -4.57 -4.91 21.83
CA LYS A 149 -3.32 -5.07 22.61
C LYS A 149 -3.30 -6.27 23.56
N ASP A 150 -4.45 -6.67 24.09
CA ASP A 150 -4.61 -7.80 25.01
C ASP A 150 -5.14 -9.06 24.31
N SER A 151 -5.37 -9.00 23.00
CA SER A 151 -5.88 -10.10 22.19
C SER A 151 -4.73 -10.99 21.65
N LYS A 152 -5.09 -12.19 21.15
CA LYS A 152 -4.18 -12.98 20.32
C LYS A 152 -4.04 -12.32 18.97
N ILE A 153 -2.94 -11.62 18.72
CA ILE A 153 -2.67 -10.93 17.46
C ILE A 153 -1.48 -11.53 16.75
N LEU A 154 -1.59 -11.70 15.44
CA LEU A 154 -0.49 -12.06 14.55
C LEU A 154 -0.09 -10.84 13.72
N PHE A 155 1.16 -10.41 13.88
CA PHE A 155 1.79 -9.46 12.96
C PHE A 155 2.40 -10.25 11.80
N LEU A 156 1.72 -10.24 10.66
CA LEU A 156 2.15 -10.91 9.44
C LEU A 156 2.84 -9.91 8.51
N GLU A 157 4.14 -10.07 8.31
CA GLU A 157 4.96 -9.24 7.43
C GLU A 157 5.17 -9.94 6.09
N LEU A 158 4.81 -9.25 5.01
CA LEU A 158 4.91 -9.77 3.63
C LEU A 158 5.85 -8.90 2.79
N GLY A 159 7.06 -9.37 2.54
CA GLY A 159 8.00 -8.80 1.57
C GLY A 159 8.61 -7.45 1.92
N VAL A 160 8.68 -7.08 3.20
CA VAL A 160 9.29 -5.81 3.60
C VAL A 160 10.78 -5.81 3.30
N GLY A 161 11.23 -4.76 2.61
CA GLY A 161 12.63 -4.58 2.26
C GLY A 161 13.44 -3.90 3.37
N ARG A 162 14.77 -4.10 3.36
CA ARG A 162 15.68 -3.53 4.37
C ARG A 162 15.94 -2.01 4.21
N MET A 163 15.43 -1.38 3.16
CA MET A 163 15.65 0.05 2.94
C MET A 163 14.79 0.93 3.86
N THR A 164 13.62 0.45 4.26
CA THR A 164 12.65 1.23 5.03
C THR A 164 12.00 0.39 6.14
N PRO A 165 12.77 -0.28 7.02
CA PRO A 165 12.22 -1.15 8.06
C PRO A 165 11.38 -0.39 9.10
N MET A 166 11.61 0.91 9.25
CA MET A 166 10.93 1.77 10.21
C MET A 166 9.43 1.93 9.95
N PHE A 167 8.93 1.60 8.76
CA PHE A 167 7.50 1.78 8.46
C PHE A 167 6.63 0.60 8.89
N ILE A 168 7.15 -0.63 8.83
CA ILE A 168 6.39 -1.85 9.14
C ILE A 168 7.19 -2.75 10.09
N GLN A 169 8.39 -3.15 9.70
CA GLN A 169 9.16 -4.19 10.36
C GLN A 169 9.49 -3.84 11.82
N GLU A 170 10.12 -2.71 12.07
CA GLU A 170 10.48 -2.27 13.43
C GLU A 170 9.25 -2.02 14.32
N PRO A 171 8.17 -1.35 13.85
CA PRO A 171 6.92 -1.27 14.61
C PRO A 171 6.33 -2.64 14.97
N PHE A 172 6.30 -3.60 14.03
CA PHE A 172 5.79 -4.94 14.29
C PHE A 172 6.62 -5.69 15.33
N TRP A 173 7.95 -5.57 15.30
CA TRP A 173 8.81 -6.15 16.33
C TRP A 173 8.51 -5.56 17.71
N ASN A 174 8.44 -4.23 17.81
CA ASN A 174 8.18 -3.55 19.07
C ASN A 174 6.80 -3.91 19.63
N LEU A 175 5.77 -3.97 18.81
CA LEU A 175 4.43 -4.38 19.22
C LEU A 175 4.39 -5.86 19.63
N THR A 176 5.09 -6.74 18.90
CA THR A 176 5.18 -8.16 19.27
C THR A 176 5.86 -8.36 20.62
N LEU A 177 6.90 -7.59 20.93
CA LEU A 177 7.55 -7.62 22.23
C LEU A 177 6.66 -7.10 23.34
N SER A 178 5.93 -6.02 23.07
CA SER A 178 5.13 -5.30 24.06
C SER A 178 3.82 -6.01 24.40
N PHE A 179 3.21 -6.73 23.46
CA PHE A 179 1.90 -7.36 23.65
C PHE A 179 2.05 -8.81 24.15
N PRO A 180 1.31 -9.18 25.22
CA PRO A 180 1.51 -10.47 25.88
C PRO A 180 1.22 -11.68 24.96
N HIS A 181 0.20 -11.56 24.12
CA HIS A 181 -0.29 -12.66 23.29
C HIS A 181 0.03 -12.50 21.80
N ALA A 182 0.92 -11.55 21.46
CA ALA A 182 1.33 -11.32 20.08
C ALA A 182 2.28 -12.37 19.56
N ARG A 183 2.19 -12.63 18.26
CA ARG A 183 3.12 -13.43 17.46
C ARG A 183 3.51 -12.66 16.22
N TYR A 184 4.65 -13.02 15.64
CA TYR A 184 5.19 -12.40 14.43
C TYR A 184 5.59 -13.46 13.42
N ILE A 185 5.21 -13.26 12.16
CA ILE A 185 5.68 -14.07 11.03
C ILE A 185 6.11 -13.10 9.91
N ALA A 186 7.35 -13.28 9.42
CA ALA A 186 7.81 -12.61 8.23
C ALA A 186 7.99 -13.59 7.07
N ILE A 187 7.48 -13.24 5.89
CA ILE A 187 7.68 -14.00 4.66
C ILE A 187 8.43 -13.11 3.68
N ASN A 188 9.61 -13.56 3.27
CA ASN A 188 10.47 -12.81 2.35
C ASN A 188 11.32 -13.76 1.51
N ASN A 189 11.50 -13.48 0.23
CA ASN A 189 12.30 -14.32 -0.66
C ASN A 189 13.81 -14.10 -0.55
N LYS A 190 14.27 -13.14 0.27
CA LYS A 190 15.70 -12.75 0.35
C LYS A 190 16.24 -12.66 1.77
N TYR A 191 15.40 -12.37 2.75
CA TYR A 191 15.85 -12.00 4.08
C TYR A 191 15.33 -12.98 5.11
N ASP A 192 16.28 -13.51 5.86
CA ASP A 192 16.07 -14.37 7.02
C ASP A 192 16.63 -13.63 8.24
N PHE A 193 15.87 -12.66 8.74
CA PHE A 193 16.28 -11.91 9.91
C PHE A 193 15.16 -11.80 10.93
N LEU A 194 15.40 -12.40 12.09
CA LEU A 194 14.54 -12.27 13.27
C LEU A 194 15.40 -11.73 14.41
N PRO A 195 15.00 -10.63 15.06
CA PRO A 195 15.68 -10.17 16.29
C PRO A 195 15.67 -11.27 17.36
N LYS A 196 16.80 -11.41 18.07
CA LYS A 196 16.97 -12.43 19.13
C LYS A 196 15.83 -12.40 20.17
N GLN A 197 15.37 -11.22 20.50
CA GLN A 197 14.28 -10.99 21.44
C GLN A 197 12.93 -11.55 20.98
N LEU A 198 12.79 -11.89 19.70
CA LEU A 198 11.56 -12.43 19.11
C LEU A 198 11.61 -13.94 18.86
N GLU A 199 12.70 -14.63 19.17
CA GLU A 199 12.86 -16.08 18.89
C GLU A 199 11.72 -16.94 19.46
N ASP A 200 11.19 -16.58 20.64
CA ASP A 200 10.07 -17.30 21.27
C ASP A 200 8.68 -16.84 20.78
N LYS A 201 8.60 -15.73 20.05
CA LYS A 201 7.35 -15.11 19.63
C LYS A 201 7.18 -15.01 18.13
N GLY A 202 8.21 -15.30 17.35
CA GLY A 202 8.20 -15.08 15.90
C GLY A 202 8.94 -16.15 15.12
N MET A 203 8.76 -16.09 13.81
CA MET A 203 9.48 -16.89 12.83
C MET A 203 9.62 -16.16 11.49
N THR A 204 10.62 -16.58 10.71
CA THR A 204 10.81 -16.15 9.33
C THR A 204 10.61 -17.32 8.37
N ILE A 205 10.06 -17.02 7.19
CA ILE A 205 9.90 -17.98 6.10
C ILE A 205 10.59 -17.38 4.88
N VAL A 206 11.70 -17.99 4.44
CA VAL A 206 12.42 -17.57 3.24
C VAL A 206 11.84 -18.30 2.04
N ALA A 207 10.86 -17.67 1.39
CA ALA A 207 10.18 -18.24 0.22
C ALA A 207 9.48 -17.14 -0.59
N ASP A 208 8.99 -17.50 -1.78
CA ASP A 208 8.10 -16.65 -2.56
C ASP A 208 6.74 -16.49 -1.87
N ILE A 209 6.33 -15.25 -1.64
CA ILE A 209 5.07 -14.92 -0.94
C ILE A 209 3.86 -15.52 -1.65
N THR A 210 3.83 -15.46 -2.98
CA THR A 210 2.70 -15.98 -3.77
C THR A 210 2.54 -17.48 -3.56
N GLN A 211 3.68 -18.20 -3.51
CA GLN A 211 3.65 -19.65 -3.27
C GLN A 211 3.19 -19.96 -1.85
N VAL A 212 3.75 -19.27 -0.85
CA VAL A 212 3.38 -19.50 0.56
C VAL A 212 1.90 -19.23 0.81
N LEU A 213 1.35 -18.12 0.29
CA LEU A 213 -0.06 -17.79 0.47
C LEU A 213 -0.98 -18.79 -0.23
N ARG A 214 -0.60 -19.26 -1.42
CA ARG A 214 -1.33 -20.31 -2.15
C ARG A 214 -1.35 -21.62 -1.38
N ASP A 215 -0.17 -22.10 -0.93
CA ASP A 215 -0.06 -23.36 -0.19
C ASP A 215 -0.84 -23.31 1.13
N ALA A 216 -0.80 -22.17 1.83
CA ALA A 216 -1.57 -21.97 3.06
C ALA A 216 -3.08 -21.99 2.80
N ARG A 217 -3.56 -21.32 1.73
CA ARG A 217 -4.97 -21.36 1.32
C ARG A 217 -5.43 -22.79 0.99
N ASP A 218 -4.62 -23.52 0.19
CA ASP A 218 -4.94 -24.87 -0.24
C ASP A 218 -4.99 -25.85 0.95
N ALA A 219 -4.08 -25.67 1.93
CA ALA A 219 -4.09 -26.44 3.17
C ALA A 219 -5.35 -26.18 4.01
N MET A 220 -5.85 -24.94 4.07
CA MET A 220 -7.10 -24.62 4.77
C MET A 220 -8.31 -25.26 4.10
N GLY A 221 -8.38 -25.24 2.75
CA GLY A 221 -9.48 -25.85 2.00
C GLY A 221 -9.54 -27.39 2.10
N SER A 222 -8.40 -28.04 2.35
CA SER A 222 -8.32 -29.50 2.52
C SER A 222 -8.83 -29.97 3.89
N GLY A 223 -8.79 -29.10 4.90
CA GLY A 223 -9.24 -29.42 6.26
C GLY A 223 -10.77 -29.46 6.47
N ASP A 224 -11.54 -28.82 5.58
CA ASP A 224 -13.01 -28.77 5.65
C ASP A 224 -13.69 -30.02 5.06
N ASN A 225 -12.94 -30.92 4.42
CA ASN A 225 -13.48 -32.14 3.82
C ASN A 225 -13.38 -33.39 4.71
N ASP A 226 -12.79 -33.29 5.89
CA ASP A 226 -12.57 -34.43 6.83
C ASP A 226 -13.46 -34.36 8.09
N GLN A 227 -14.61 -33.64 8.04
CA GLN A 227 -15.59 -33.64 9.16
C GLN A 227 -16.95 -34.18 8.73
#